data_6aef51fc928bb9ff76149c356090fd83
#
_entry.id   6aef51fc928bb9ff76149c356090fd83
#
_cell.length_a   1.000
_cell.length_b   1.000
_cell.length_c   1.000
_cell.angle_alpha   90.00
_cell.angle_beta   90.00
_cell.angle_gamma   90.00
#
_symmetry.space_group_name_H-M   'P 1'
#
loop_
_entity.id
_entity.type
_entity.pdbx_description
1 polymer ?
#
loop_
_entity_poly.entity_id
_entity_poly.type
_entity_poly.pdbx_seq_one_letter_code
_entity_poly.pdbx_strand_id
1 'polypeptide(L)'
;ELERDVAKYWKEKEVELAICGIENQSVVEKNMPFRVIGYDGTAYRSQLLEERKKILPVVTIVLYFGTDRHWNSKKNIKPEGLDKFVNDYSMQVFEIAWLTEEEIERFQSDFRIVANFFVKKRKNKDYIPDDPTEIKHVDEVLKLLQVMTGDDRYKEMFKKKKEVHSMCDVAERLEKMGIAKGI
;
A
#
# COMPACT_ATOMS: atom_id res chain seq x y z
N GLU A 1 -4.41 10.55 17.28
CA GLU A 1 -3.76 11.35 16.22
C GLU A 1 -3.97 10.62 14.89
N LEU A 2 -4.53 11.32 13.88
CA LEU A 2 -4.70 10.73 12.54
C LEU A 2 -3.37 10.83 11.81
N GLU A 3 -2.68 9.70 11.65
CA GLU A 3 -1.42 9.62 10.94
C GLU A 3 -1.61 8.82 9.64
N ARG A 4 -1.07 9.37 8.55
CA ARG A 4 -1.08 8.76 7.22
C ARG A 4 0.17 7.91 7.05
N ASP A 5 0.05 6.76 6.38
CA ASP A 5 1.19 5.86 6.13
C ASP A 5 2.32 6.55 5.37
N VAL A 6 1.98 7.25 4.30
CA VAL A 6 2.94 7.99 3.48
C VAL A 6 2.30 9.27 2.92
N ALA A 7 3.04 10.37 2.96
CA ALA A 7 2.69 11.59 2.21
C ALA A 7 3.96 12.15 1.57
N LYS A 8 3.91 12.42 0.26
CA LYS A 8 5.02 12.98 -0.51
C LYS A 8 4.53 14.01 -1.52
N TYR A 9 5.40 14.96 -1.84
CA TYR A 9 5.16 15.88 -2.95
C TYR A 9 5.37 15.16 -4.29
N TRP A 10 4.38 15.29 -5.18
CA TRP A 10 4.57 14.95 -6.58
C TRP A 10 5.19 16.16 -7.28
N LYS A 11 6.37 15.95 -7.85
CA LYS A 11 7.14 17.00 -8.51
C LYS A 11 7.37 16.64 -9.97
N GLU A 12 7.33 17.64 -10.82
CA GLU A 12 7.85 17.57 -12.18
C GLU A 12 9.00 18.57 -12.29
N LYS A 13 10.23 18.05 -12.49
CA LYS A 13 11.47 18.82 -12.36
C LYS A 13 11.54 19.48 -10.98
N GLU A 14 11.62 20.81 -10.94
CA GLU A 14 11.66 21.60 -9.70
C GLU A 14 10.28 22.12 -9.25
N VAL A 15 9.20 21.75 -9.96
CA VAL A 15 7.85 22.26 -9.68
C VAL A 15 7.06 21.22 -8.89
N GLU A 16 6.56 21.60 -7.73
CA GLU A 16 5.61 20.82 -6.94
C GLU A 16 4.23 20.89 -7.57
N LEU A 17 3.65 19.71 -7.93
CA LEU A 17 2.35 19.63 -8.60
C LEU A 17 1.23 19.26 -7.65
N ALA A 18 1.47 18.33 -6.73
CA ALA A 18 0.49 17.82 -5.78
C ALA A 18 1.15 17.23 -4.53
N ILE A 19 0.35 17.06 -3.47
CA ILE A 19 0.70 16.22 -2.32
C ILE A 19 0.00 14.88 -2.52
N CYS A 20 0.78 13.79 -2.61
CA CYS A 20 0.25 12.45 -2.74
C CYS A 20 0.34 11.72 -1.42
N GLY A 21 -0.81 11.27 -0.90
CA GLY A 21 -0.92 10.40 0.24
C GLY A 21 -1.14 8.95 -0.17
N ILE A 22 -0.56 8.00 0.54
CA ILE A 22 -0.74 6.57 0.33
C ILE A 22 -1.17 5.94 1.64
N GLU A 23 -2.22 5.12 1.58
CA GLU A 23 -2.73 4.30 2.67
C GLU A 23 -2.68 2.83 2.25
N ASN A 24 -2.01 1.99 3.04
CA ASN A 24 -1.91 0.56 2.79
C ASN A 24 -2.94 -0.19 3.64
N GLN A 25 -3.77 -1.04 3.01
CA GLN A 25 -4.83 -1.78 3.69
C GLN A 25 -4.79 -3.26 3.31
N SER A 26 -4.77 -4.15 4.31
CA SER A 26 -4.91 -5.61 4.10
C SER A 26 -6.35 -6.09 4.21
N VAL A 27 -7.23 -5.29 4.83
CA VAL A 27 -8.65 -5.56 5.01
C VAL A 27 -9.49 -4.39 4.53
N VAL A 28 -10.75 -4.67 4.18
CA VAL A 28 -11.71 -3.63 3.77
C VAL A 28 -12.12 -2.79 4.98
N GLU A 29 -11.74 -1.52 4.97
CA GLU A 29 -12.11 -0.55 6.01
C GLU A 29 -13.29 0.31 5.54
N LYS A 30 -14.45 0.15 6.20
CA LYS A 30 -15.71 0.83 5.82
C LYS A 30 -15.65 2.34 6.00
N ASN A 31 -14.88 2.80 6.99
CA ASN A 31 -14.76 4.21 7.34
C ASN A 31 -13.58 4.89 6.61
N MET A 32 -12.93 4.18 5.68
CA MET A 32 -11.80 4.72 4.95
C MET A 32 -12.07 6.05 4.26
N PRO A 33 -13.23 6.31 3.63
CA PRO A 33 -13.53 7.62 3.05
C PRO A 33 -13.46 8.77 4.06
N PHE A 34 -13.91 8.54 5.30
CA PHE A 34 -13.83 9.55 6.36
C PHE A 34 -12.40 9.77 6.86
N ARG A 35 -11.60 8.72 6.90
CA ARG A 35 -10.16 8.83 7.21
C ARG A 35 -9.44 9.64 6.15
N VAL A 36 -9.69 9.33 4.88
CA VAL A 36 -9.06 10.01 3.73
C VAL A 36 -9.41 11.50 3.73
N ILE A 37 -10.68 11.88 3.91
CA ILE A 37 -11.06 13.31 4.00
C ILE A 37 -10.40 14.01 5.18
N GLY A 38 -10.21 13.32 6.31
CA GLY A 38 -9.50 13.84 7.47
C GLY A 38 -8.02 14.11 7.16
N TYR A 39 -7.35 13.20 6.48
CA TYR A 39 -5.95 13.36 6.05
C TYR A 39 -5.77 14.49 5.05
N ASP A 40 -6.64 14.55 4.04
CA ASP A 40 -6.58 15.58 3.02
C ASP A 40 -6.89 16.95 3.62
N GLY A 41 -7.88 17.05 4.52
CA GLY A 41 -8.18 18.26 5.27
C GLY A 41 -6.99 18.74 6.10
N THR A 42 -6.28 17.82 6.77
CA THR A 42 -5.07 18.14 7.53
C THR A 42 -3.95 18.65 6.61
N ALA A 43 -3.75 18.01 5.45
CA ALA A 43 -2.73 18.45 4.49
C ALA A 43 -3.05 19.83 3.89
N TYR A 44 -4.31 20.13 3.59
CA TYR A 44 -4.73 21.47 3.18
C TYR A 44 -4.52 22.49 4.29
N ARG A 45 -4.91 22.16 5.53
CA ARG A 45 -4.70 23.04 6.68
C ARG A 45 -3.23 23.35 6.90
N SER A 46 -2.33 22.38 6.79
CA SER A 46 -0.89 22.61 6.92
C SER A 46 -0.38 23.61 5.90
N GLN A 47 -0.81 23.50 4.64
CA GLN A 47 -0.43 24.44 3.60
C GLN A 47 -0.88 25.88 3.88
N LEU A 48 -2.07 26.04 4.48
CA LEU A 48 -2.59 27.34 4.88
C LEU A 48 -1.79 27.95 6.05
N LEU A 49 -1.39 27.13 7.02
CA LEU A 49 -0.58 27.57 8.16
C LEU A 49 0.87 27.91 7.77
N GLU A 50 1.39 27.27 6.71
CA GLU A 50 2.69 27.56 6.13
C GLU A 50 2.67 28.82 5.24
N GLU A 51 1.51 29.47 5.08
CA GLU A 51 1.31 30.66 4.24
C GLU A 51 1.80 30.47 2.80
N ARG A 52 1.60 29.26 2.24
CA ARG A 52 2.02 28.93 0.89
C ARG A 52 1.35 29.86 -0.13
N LYS A 53 2.13 30.41 -1.05
CA LYS A 53 1.62 31.24 -2.15
C LYS A 53 0.65 30.51 -3.08
N LYS A 54 0.80 29.19 -3.19
CA LYS A 54 -0.05 28.32 -4.01
C LYS A 54 -0.43 27.08 -3.21
N ILE A 55 -1.72 26.86 -3.06
CA ILE A 55 -2.22 25.62 -2.46
C ILE A 55 -2.17 24.51 -3.50
N LEU A 56 -1.46 23.46 -3.18
CA LEU A 56 -1.35 22.27 -4.01
C LEU A 56 -2.54 21.34 -3.79
N PRO A 57 -3.05 20.68 -4.85
CA PRO A 57 -4.05 19.64 -4.68
C PRO A 57 -3.48 18.49 -3.84
N VAL A 58 -4.35 17.88 -3.02
CA VAL A 58 -4.02 16.70 -2.24
C VAL A 58 -4.72 15.49 -2.89
N VAL A 59 -3.95 14.45 -3.16
CA VAL A 59 -4.44 13.20 -3.75
C VAL A 59 -4.09 12.06 -2.81
N THR A 60 -5.10 11.39 -2.26
CA THR A 60 -4.88 10.18 -1.45
C THR A 60 -5.33 8.94 -2.20
N ILE A 61 -4.44 7.96 -2.29
CA ILE A 61 -4.70 6.66 -2.87
C ILE A 61 -4.65 5.58 -1.78
N VAL A 62 -5.54 4.61 -1.88
CA VAL A 62 -5.59 3.44 -1.01
C VAL A 62 -5.08 2.24 -1.78
N LEU A 63 -4.01 1.62 -1.31
CA LEU A 63 -3.48 0.37 -1.84
C LEU A 63 -4.06 -0.78 -1.02
N TYR A 64 -4.91 -1.58 -1.63
CA TYR A 64 -5.57 -2.71 -0.98
C TYR A 64 -4.89 -4.02 -1.37
N PHE A 65 -4.32 -4.70 -0.39
CA PHE A 65 -3.59 -5.96 -0.53
C PHE A 65 -4.41 -7.20 -0.17
N GLY A 66 -5.69 -7.03 0.20
CA GLY A 66 -6.55 -8.15 0.58
C GLY A 66 -6.72 -9.16 -0.55
N THR A 67 -6.60 -10.44 -0.21
CA THR A 67 -6.64 -11.56 -1.16
C THR A 67 -7.98 -12.31 -1.16
N ASP A 68 -8.83 -12.12 -0.15
CA ASP A 68 -10.04 -12.91 0.02
C ASP A 68 -11.24 -12.38 -0.76
N ARG A 69 -11.32 -11.05 -0.94
CA ARG A 69 -12.44 -10.39 -1.61
C ARG A 69 -12.05 -9.04 -2.18
N HIS A 70 -12.80 -8.58 -3.17
CA HIS A 70 -12.72 -7.22 -3.68
C HIS A 70 -13.14 -6.16 -2.65
N TRP A 71 -12.66 -4.94 -2.85
CA TRP A 71 -13.14 -3.79 -2.08
C TRP A 71 -14.52 -3.35 -2.54
N ASN A 72 -15.56 -4.02 -2.03
CA ASN A 72 -16.96 -3.75 -2.40
C ASN A 72 -17.65 -2.72 -1.51
N SER A 73 -16.93 -2.14 -0.53
CA SER A 73 -17.45 -1.07 0.32
C SER A 73 -17.56 0.25 -0.43
N LYS A 74 -18.41 1.16 0.08
CA LYS A 74 -18.52 2.52 -0.45
C LYS A 74 -17.14 3.18 -0.51
N LYS A 75 -16.83 3.78 -1.66
CA LYS A 75 -15.60 4.56 -1.90
C LYS A 75 -15.84 6.06 -1.84
N ASN A 76 -17.03 6.46 -1.36
CA ASN A 76 -17.47 7.84 -1.21
C ASN A 76 -18.29 8.02 0.06
N ILE A 77 -18.53 9.27 0.45
CA ILE A 77 -19.27 9.63 1.64
C ILE A 77 -20.65 10.22 1.37
N LYS A 78 -21.06 10.36 0.10
CA LYS A 78 -22.32 10.99 -0.28
C LYS A 78 -23.50 10.23 0.32
N PRO A 79 -24.24 10.81 1.26
CA PRO A 79 -25.40 10.16 1.87
C PRO A 79 -26.61 10.24 0.95
N GLU A 80 -27.41 9.20 0.93
CA GLU A 80 -28.66 9.16 0.19
C GLU A 80 -29.66 10.20 0.77
N GLY A 81 -30.30 10.96 -0.11
CA GLY A 81 -31.29 11.98 0.25
C GLY A 81 -30.72 13.34 0.70
N LEU A 82 -29.40 13.45 0.91
CA LEU A 82 -28.75 14.71 1.29
C LEU A 82 -27.80 15.24 0.20
N ASP A 83 -27.94 14.77 -1.02
CA ASP A 83 -27.03 15.07 -2.15
C ASP A 83 -26.83 16.56 -2.43
N LYS A 84 -27.85 17.38 -2.13
CA LYS A 84 -27.82 18.83 -2.35
C LYS A 84 -27.07 19.60 -1.25
N PHE A 85 -26.84 18.97 -0.10
CA PHE A 85 -26.30 19.63 1.09
C PHE A 85 -24.90 19.11 1.47
N VAL A 86 -24.51 17.94 0.97
CA VAL A 86 -23.23 17.33 1.30
C VAL A 86 -22.41 17.19 0.04
N ASN A 87 -21.19 17.73 0.07
CA ASN A 87 -20.22 17.50 -1.00
C ASN A 87 -19.85 16.02 -1.05
N ASP A 88 -19.80 15.46 -2.25
CA ASP A 88 -19.26 14.12 -2.43
C ASP A 88 -17.75 14.13 -2.24
N TYR A 89 -17.26 13.12 -1.56
CA TYR A 89 -15.84 12.90 -1.39
C TYR A 89 -15.52 11.44 -1.71
N SER A 90 -14.84 11.22 -2.81
CA SER A 90 -14.49 9.89 -3.29
C SER A 90 -13.00 9.62 -3.11
N MET A 91 -12.66 8.39 -2.78
CA MET A 91 -11.29 7.91 -2.69
C MET A 91 -10.95 6.96 -3.84
N GLN A 92 -9.68 6.94 -4.24
CA GLN A 92 -9.15 5.99 -5.22
C GLN A 92 -8.62 4.75 -4.50
N VAL A 93 -9.12 3.57 -4.88
CA VAL A 93 -8.67 2.29 -4.34
C VAL A 93 -8.05 1.46 -5.45
N PHE A 94 -6.80 1.07 -5.25
CA PHE A 94 -6.09 0.16 -6.13
C PHE A 94 -5.99 -1.22 -5.45
N GLU A 95 -6.61 -2.21 -6.05
CA GLU A 95 -6.69 -3.57 -5.53
C GLU A 95 -5.48 -4.38 -5.99
N ILE A 96 -4.38 -4.32 -5.24
CA ILE A 96 -3.07 -4.82 -5.65
C ILE A 96 -3.07 -6.33 -5.93
N ALA A 97 -3.74 -7.11 -5.09
CA ALA A 97 -3.83 -8.56 -5.29
C ALA A 97 -4.69 -8.98 -6.51
N TRP A 98 -5.35 -8.02 -7.17
CA TRP A 98 -6.28 -8.24 -8.27
C TRP A 98 -5.78 -7.66 -9.60
N LEU A 99 -4.57 -7.10 -9.61
CA LEU A 99 -3.93 -6.59 -10.81
C LEU A 99 -3.69 -7.69 -11.84
N THR A 100 -3.75 -7.31 -13.11
CA THR A 100 -3.34 -8.16 -14.22
C THR A 100 -1.82 -8.18 -14.37
N GLU A 101 -1.29 -9.15 -15.10
CA GLU A 101 0.15 -9.22 -15.40
C GLU A 101 0.63 -7.96 -16.14
N GLU A 102 -0.17 -7.48 -17.10
CA GLU A 102 0.13 -6.25 -17.85
C GLU A 102 0.21 -5.01 -16.94
N GLU A 103 -0.68 -4.91 -15.94
CA GLU A 103 -0.63 -3.80 -14.97
C GLU A 103 0.59 -3.90 -14.05
N ILE A 104 0.96 -5.12 -13.64
CA ILE A 104 2.15 -5.36 -12.80
C ILE A 104 3.43 -5.00 -13.57
N GLU A 105 3.51 -5.30 -14.85
CA GLU A 105 4.68 -4.99 -15.68
C GLU A 105 4.96 -3.49 -15.84
N ARG A 106 3.96 -2.63 -15.60
CA ARG A 106 4.13 -1.17 -15.62
C ARG A 106 4.94 -0.64 -14.44
N PHE A 107 5.04 -1.40 -13.34
CA PHE A 107 5.85 -0.99 -12.20
C PHE A 107 7.35 -1.16 -12.48
N GLN A 108 8.12 -0.10 -12.29
CA GLN A 108 9.56 -0.07 -12.53
C GLN A 108 10.40 -0.26 -11.25
N SER A 109 9.75 -0.33 -10.08
CA SER A 109 10.38 -0.50 -8.78
C SER A 109 10.15 -1.91 -8.22
N ASP A 110 10.74 -2.19 -7.05
CA ASP A 110 10.50 -3.43 -6.29
C ASP A 110 9.03 -3.66 -5.94
N PHE A 111 8.18 -2.63 -6.06
CA PHE A 111 6.74 -2.78 -5.91
C PHE A 111 6.14 -3.78 -6.91
N ARG A 112 6.75 -3.97 -8.08
CA ARG A 112 6.40 -5.02 -9.04
C ARG A 112 6.48 -6.41 -8.39
N ILE A 113 7.55 -6.68 -7.64
CA ILE A 113 7.77 -7.96 -6.94
C ILE A 113 6.69 -8.17 -5.88
N VAL A 114 6.39 -7.13 -5.10
CA VAL A 114 5.33 -7.15 -4.08
C VAL A 114 3.97 -7.39 -4.70
N ALA A 115 3.61 -6.66 -5.76
CA ALA A 115 2.32 -6.83 -6.44
C ALA A 115 2.16 -8.25 -6.99
N ASN A 116 3.19 -8.79 -7.65
CA ASN A 116 3.21 -10.15 -8.16
C ASN A 116 3.02 -11.19 -7.03
N PHE A 117 3.69 -11.00 -5.89
CA PHE A 117 3.50 -11.84 -4.71
C PHE A 117 2.04 -11.88 -4.27
N PHE A 118 1.36 -10.74 -4.11
CA PHE A 118 -0.03 -10.71 -3.65
C PHE A 118 -1.01 -11.28 -4.68
N VAL A 119 -0.78 -11.07 -5.97
CA VAL A 119 -1.58 -11.69 -7.04
C VAL A 119 -1.45 -13.21 -7.01
N LYS A 120 -0.24 -13.75 -6.88
CA LYS A 120 -0.01 -15.19 -6.78
C LYS A 120 -0.58 -15.76 -5.48
N LYS A 121 -0.41 -15.07 -4.35
CA LYS A 121 -0.98 -15.44 -3.04
C LYS A 121 -2.51 -15.48 -3.05
N ARG A 122 -3.18 -14.59 -3.78
CA ARG A 122 -4.62 -14.64 -3.99
C ARG A 122 -5.05 -15.87 -4.79
N LYS A 123 -4.32 -16.18 -5.87
CA LYS A 123 -4.60 -17.34 -6.73
C LYS A 123 -4.34 -18.67 -6.01
N ASN A 124 -3.34 -18.71 -5.14
CA ASN A 124 -2.97 -19.89 -4.35
C ASN A 124 -2.57 -19.44 -2.93
N LYS A 125 -3.40 -19.81 -1.93
CA LYS A 125 -3.15 -19.45 -0.53
C LYS A 125 -1.84 -20.04 0.02
N ASP A 126 -1.41 -21.19 -0.52
CA ASP A 126 -0.19 -21.88 -0.15
C ASP A 126 1.01 -21.50 -1.03
N TYR A 127 0.88 -20.38 -1.80
CA TYR A 127 1.94 -19.92 -2.66
C TYR A 127 3.23 -19.68 -1.89
N ILE A 128 4.29 -20.34 -2.35
CA ILE A 128 5.67 -20.13 -1.89
C ILE A 128 6.33 -19.16 -2.86
N PRO A 129 6.92 -18.07 -2.37
CA PRO A 129 7.57 -17.07 -3.23
C PRO A 129 8.66 -17.71 -4.11
N ASP A 130 8.61 -17.44 -5.41
CA ASP A 130 9.50 -18.04 -6.41
C ASP A 130 10.10 -17.02 -7.40
N ASP A 131 9.96 -15.72 -7.11
CA ASP A 131 10.47 -14.66 -7.97
C ASP A 131 11.98 -14.46 -7.73
N PRO A 132 12.85 -14.74 -8.73
CA PRO A 132 14.30 -14.62 -8.61
C PRO A 132 14.79 -13.18 -8.85
N THR A 133 13.90 -12.23 -9.14
CA THR A 133 14.27 -10.84 -9.41
C THR A 133 14.97 -10.23 -8.20
N GLU A 134 16.09 -9.56 -8.43
CA GLU A 134 16.84 -8.86 -7.39
C GLU A 134 16.01 -7.75 -6.75
N ILE A 135 15.92 -7.78 -5.43
CA ILE A 135 15.25 -6.75 -4.61
C ILE A 135 16.29 -5.68 -4.27
N LYS A 136 16.06 -4.45 -4.73
CA LYS A 136 16.95 -3.31 -4.46
C LYS A 136 16.72 -2.70 -3.07
N HIS A 137 15.50 -2.71 -2.58
CA HIS A 137 15.09 -2.11 -1.30
C HIS A 137 14.51 -3.20 -0.39
N VAL A 138 15.38 -4.10 0.07
CA VAL A 138 15.00 -5.30 0.84
C VAL A 138 14.24 -4.94 2.11
N ASP A 139 14.66 -3.89 2.83
CA ASP A 139 14.02 -3.46 4.09
C ASP A 139 12.57 -3.04 3.88
N GLU A 140 12.33 -2.22 2.86
CA GLU A 140 11.02 -1.70 2.52
C GLU A 140 10.07 -2.82 2.06
N VAL A 141 10.59 -3.73 1.23
CA VAL A 141 9.82 -4.90 0.76
C VAL A 141 9.45 -5.82 1.92
N LEU A 142 10.40 -6.20 2.77
CA LEU A 142 10.13 -7.08 3.92
C LEU A 142 9.18 -6.43 4.92
N LYS A 143 9.33 -5.11 5.18
CA LYS A 143 8.43 -4.37 6.06
C LYS A 143 7.01 -4.33 5.52
N LEU A 144 6.84 -4.06 4.22
CA LEU A 144 5.52 -4.04 3.59
C LEU A 144 4.88 -5.43 3.63
N LEU A 145 5.65 -6.49 3.32
CA LEU A 145 5.16 -7.87 3.42
C LEU A 145 4.74 -8.21 4.85
N GLN A 146 5.55 -7.89 5.86
CA GLN A 146 5.21 -8.11 7.27
C GLN A 146 3.88 -7.46 7.64
N VAL A 147 3.75 -6.17 7.34
CA VAL A 147 2.54 -5.39 7.73
C VAL A 147 1.30 -5.90 6.99
N MET A 148 1.41 -6.19 5.69
CA MET A 148 0.26 -6.58 4.87
C MET A 148 -0.15 -8.04 5.04
N THR A 149 0.78 -8.93 5.38
CA THR A 149 0.48 -10.36 5.63
C THR A 149 0.21 -10.65 7.10
N GLY A 150 0.66 -9.81 8.02
CA GLY A 150 0.65 -10.07 9.46
C GLY A 150 1.65 -11.14 9.90
N ASP A 151 2.61 -11.53 9.06
CA ASP A 151 3.57 -12.60 9.33
C ASP A 151 4.87 -12.02 9.90
N ASP A 152 5.08 -12.22 11.21
CA ASP A 152 6.26 -11.73 11.94
C ASP A 152 7.58 -12.37 11.50
N ARG A 153 7.55 -13.47 10.73
CA ARG A 153 8.78 -14.07 10.19
C ARG A 153 9.54 -13.11 9.27
N TYR A 154 8.83 -12.26 8.54
CA TYR A 154 9.45 -11.20 7.75
C TYR A 154 10.24 -10.21 8.63
N LYS A 155 9.75 -9.91 9.84
CA LYS A 155 10.45 -9.05 10.81
C LYS A 155 11.76 -9.69 11.30
N GLU A 156 11.80 -11.01 11.49
CA GLU A 156 13.01 -11.71 11.89
C GLU A 156 14.10 -11.66 10.79
N MET A 157 13.69 -11.58 9.52
CA MET A 157 14.61 -11.47 8.38
C MET A 157 15.37 -10.14 8.35
N PHE A 158 14.84 -9.04 8.93
CA PHE A 158 15.55 -7.77 9.04
C PHE A 158 16.91 -7.91 9.72
N LYS A 159 17.05 -8.82 10.67
CA LYS A 159 18.30 -9.06 11.38
C LYS A 159 19.40 -9.65 10.48
N LYS A 160 19.00 -10.32 9.40
CA LYS A 160 19.87 -11.01 8.44
C LYS A 160 19.65 -10.56 7.00
N LYS A 161 19.27 -9.30 6.79
CA LYS A 161 18.88 -8.75 5.49
C LYS A 161 19.94 -8.87 4.40
N LYS A 162 21.23 -8.84 4.77
CA LYS A 162 22.35 -8.97 3.82
C LYS A 162 22.38 -10.30 3.06
N GLU A 163 21.58 -11.27 3.48
CA GLU A 163 21.49 -12.59 2.86
C GLU A 163 20.17 -12.75 2.05
N VAL A 164 19.37 -11.69 1.91
CA VAL A 164 18.12 -11.69 1.15
C VAL A 164 18.34 -10.81 -0.08
N HIS A 165 18.24 -11.40 -1.26
CA HIS A 165 18.43 -10.71 -2.54
C HIS A 165 17.21 -10.86 -3.45
N SER A 166 16.36 -11.88 -3.20
CA SER A 166 15.20 -12.19 -4.01
C SER A 166 14.05 -12.78 -3.18
N MET A 167 12.89 -12.98 -3.79
CA MET A 167 11.78 -13.68 -3.12
C MET A 167 12.06 -15.18 -2.96
N CYS A 168 12.94 -15.77 -3.76
CA CYS A 168 13.42 -17.14 -3.54
C CYS A 168 14.18 -17.27 -2.21
N ASP A 169 15.05 -16.30 -1.89
CA ASP A 169 15.77 -16.30 -0.60
C ASP A 169 14.80 -16.11 0.58
N VAL A 170 13.76 -15.30 0.37
CA VAL A 170 12.66 -15.14 1.35
C VAL A 170 11.98 -16.50 1.61
N ALA A 171 11.64 -17.24 0.55
CA ALA A 171 10.99 -18.55 0.65
C ALA A 171 11.82 -19.55 1.44
N GLU A 172 13.11 -19.70 1.09
CA GLU A 172 14.03 -20.60 1.80
C GLU A 172 14.13 -20.30 3.29
N ARG A 173 14.07 -19.02 3.65
CA ARG A 173 14.12 -18.60 5.05
C ARG A 173 12.83 -18.88 5.79
N LEU A 174 11.69 -18.66 5.15
CA LEU A 174 10.38 -19.00 5.72
C LEU A 174 10.31 -20.49 6.01
N GLU A 175 10.80 -21.33 5.09
CA GLU A 175 10.87 -22.78 5.26
C GLU A 175 11.79 -23.16 6.44
N LYS A 176 13.01 -22.64 6.48
CA LYS A 176 13.95 -22.88 7.60
C LYS A 176 13.37 -22.47 8.96
N MET A 177 12.66 -21.35 9.01
CA MET A 177 11.98 -20.88 10.23
C MET A 177 10.78 -21.78 10.60
N GLY A 178 10.05 -22.31 9.62
CA GLY A 178 8.97 -23.27 9.82
C GLY A 178 9.49 -24.57 10.43
N ILE A 179 10.52 -25.16 9.84
CA ILE A 179 11.15 -26.39 10.33
C ILE A 179 11.68 -26.19 11.76
N ALA A 180 12.34 -25.05 12.05
CA ALA A 180 12.87 -24.76 13.38
C ALA A 180 11.79 -24.62 14.47
N LYS A 181 10.55 -24.27 14.10
CA LYS A 181 9.39 -24.16 15.01
C LYS A 181 8.53 -25.43 15.05
N GLY A 182 8.88 -26.48 14.29
CA GLY A 182 8.15 -27.74 14.27
C GLY A 182 6.77 -27.66 13.62
N ILE A 183 6.62 -26.74 12.67
CA ILE A 183 5.39 -26.55 11.86
C ILE A 183 5.62 -27.11 10.46
#